data_48e89cfbcc12cd65941e6c3b07224898
#
_entry.id   48e89cfbcc12cd65941e6c3b07224898
#
_cell.length_a   1.000
_cell.length_b   1.000
_cell.length_c   1.000
_cell.angle_alpha   90.00
_cell.angle_beta   90.00
_cell.angle_gamma   90.00
#
_symmetry.space_group_name_H-M   'P 1'
#
loop_
_entity.id
_entity.type
_entity.pdbx_description
1 polymer ?
#
loop_
_entity_poly.entity_id
_entity_poly.type
_entity_poly.pdbx_seq_one_letter_code
_entity_poly.pdbx_strand_id
1 'polypeptide(L)'
;MAQFNLARIRYNWKNVWLPGATYIKDDIVRNGGNTYICMVGHVSDQTSFKTDLTASPGKWLLNAEGYAWKGNWQVNVRYAINDLFKYNGVIYRVLEEHLSNSNATTGISNDLGKLQAYAKTPNWRIDWTPATRYRIDDVVKYGGILYQCLEEHTSSTTVAGLEQDQSRWDIVARSDDWKSNWTVSTRYVKDDLVRYGATLYRCNTGHTSATTTILGLEQDSAKWDTVLEGIVYKGEWQGNLDSSGIRYKVGDIVKYGPT
;
A
#
# COMPACT_ATOMS: atom_id res chain seq x y z
N MET A 1 60.08 39.06 -9.20
CA MET A 1 58.77 38.57 -9.66
C MET A 1 58.03 38.00 -8.51
N ALA A 2 56.89 38.57 -8.12
CA ALA A 2 56.09 38.00 -7.06
C ALA A 2 55.37 36.72 -7.60
N GLN A 3 55.66 35.59 -6.99
CA GLN A 3 54.99 34.31 -7.31
C GLN A 3 53.62 34.34 -6.63
N PHE A 4 52.58 34.49 -7.41
CA PHE A 4 51.20 34.23 -6.92
C PHE A 4 51.02 32.75 -6.73
N ASN A 5 51.04 32.30 -5.51
CA ASN A 5 50.64 30.95 -5.15
C ASN A 5 49.10 30.93 -5.08
N LEU A 6 48.46 30.51 -6.15
CA LEU A 6 47.03 30.21 -6.13
C LEU A 6 46.81 29.03 -5.18
N ALA A 7 46.51 29.38 -3.93
CA ALA A 7 45.99 28.39 -2.99
C ALA A 7 44.78 27.67 -3.60
N ARG A 8 44.69 26.40 -3.37
CA ARG A 8 43.69 25.45 -3.91
C ARG A 8 42.28 26.05 -3.87
N ILE A 9 41.76 26.45 -5.01
CA ILE A 9 40.42 27.05 -5.17
C ILE A 9 39.32 25.96 -5.32
N ARG A 10 39.68 24.69 -5.13
CA ARG A 10 38.76 23.57 -5.37
C ARG A 10 38.48 22.82 -4.11
N TYR A 11 37.17 22.80 -3.74
CA TYR A 11 36.64 21.78 -2.85
C TYR A 11 36.80 20.42 -3.47
N ASN A 12 37.13 19.41 -2.64
CA ASN A 12 37.33 18.04 -3.09
C ASN A 12 36.15 17.19 -2.62
N TRP A 13 35.35 16.70 -3.59
CA TRP A 13 34.23 15.85 -3.29
C TRP A 13 34.66 14.44 -2.91
N LYS A 14 34.32 13.98 -1.70
CA LYS A 14 34.68 12.67 -1.13
C LYS A 14 33.52 11.68 -1.08
N ASN A 15 32.40 11.96 -1.70
CA ASN A 15 31.18 11.16 -1.67
C ASN A 15 30.54 11.11 -0.27
N VAL A 16 30.11 9.92 0.17
CA VAL A 16 29.51 9.71 1.49
C VAL A 16 30.60 9.71 2.56
N TRP A 17 30.31 10.36 3.68
CA TRP A 17 31.17 10.28 4.86
C TRP A 17 31.34 8.82 5.29
N LEU A 18 32.55 8.44 5.64
CA LEU A 18 32.89 7.11 6.12
C LEU A 18 33.53 7.21 7.51
N PRO A 19 33.21 6.29 8.44
CA PRO A 19 33.87 6.20 9.73
C PRO A 19 35.35 5.82 9.56
N GLY A 20 36.21 6.39 10.41
CA GLY A 20 37.64 6.12 10.42
C GLY A 20 38.42 6.60 9.20
N ALA A 21 37.80 7.37 8.31
CA ALA A 21 38.46 7.93 7.14
C ALA A 21 39.21 9.22 7.46
N THR A 22 40.31 9.49 6.74
CA THR A 22 41.05 10.74 6.86
C THR A 22 40.46 11.79 5.91
N TYR A 23 40.11 12.92 6.49
CA TYR A 23 39.64 14.10 5.76
C TYR A 23 40.59 15.27 5.98
N ILE A 24 40.76 16.08 4.97
CA ILE A 24 41.56 17.31 5.01
C ILE A 24 40.65 18.51 4.80
N LYS A 25 41.12 19.67 5.19
CA LYS A 25 40.41 20.93 4.99
C LYS A 25 39.95 21.06 3.53
N ASP A 26 38.70 21.54 3.34
CA ASP A 26 38.02 21.74 2.06
C ASP A 26 37.57 20.44 1.36
N ASP A 27 37.70 19.28 2.00
CA ASP A 27 36.99 18.09 1.56
C ASP A 27 35.49 18.27 1.80
N ILE A 28 34.67 17.87 0.83
CA ILE A 28 33.20 17.86 0.95
C ILE A 28 32.71 16.42 1.01
N VAL A 29 31.83 16.15 1.98
CA VAL A 29 31.17 14.86 2.15
C VAL A 29 29.66 15.03 2.16
N ARG A 30 28.94 13.97 1.83
CA ARG A 30 27.52 13.85 2.10
C ARG A 30 27.31 12.95 3.32
N ASN A 31 26.46 13.43 4.25
CA ASN A 31 25.92 12.58 5.31
C ASN A 31 24.42 12.79 5.42
N GLY A 32 23.64 11.73 5.22
CA GLY A 32 22.20 11.84 5.04
C GLY A 32 21.83 12.65 3.80
N GLY A 33 20.87 13.55 3.96
CA GLY A 33 20.46 14.49 2.93
C GLY A 33 21.38 15.69 2.75
N ASN A 34 22.30 15.91 3.68
CA ASN A 34 23.12 17.11 3.76
C ASN A 34 24.54 16.91 3.22
N THR A 35 25.16 18.01 2.77
CA THR A 35 26.59 18.05 2.46
C THR A 35 27.33 18.95 3.43
N TYR A 36 28.56 18.58 3.74
CA TYR A 36 29.40 19.25 4.72
C TYR A 36 30.82 19.48 4.19
N ILE A 37 31.42 20.60 4.59
CA ILE A 37 32.82 20.97 4.28
C ILE A 37 33.66 20.65 5.51
N CYS A 38 34.77 19.94 5.31
CA CYS A 38 35.76 19.72 6.34
C CYS A 38 36.53 21.04 6.65
N MET A 39 36.43 21.50 7.88
CA MET A 39 37.08 22.76 8.33
C MET A 39 38.49 22.52 8.87
N VAL A 40 38.71 21.35 9.46
CA VAL A 40 39.99 20.96 10.09
C VAL A 40 40.30 19.51 9.70
N GLY A 41 41.53 19.29 9.23
CA GLY A 41 41.98 17.93 8.89
C GLY A 41 41.93 17.01 10.11
N HIS A 42 41.30 15.84 9.95
CA HIS A 42 41.12 14.87 11.03
C HIS A 42 40.87 13.47 10.49
N VAL A 43 40.96 12.49 11.38
CA VAL A 43 40.40 11.15 11.17
C VAL A 43 38.98 11.17 11.75
N SER A 44 38.01 10.77 10.96
CA SER A 44 36.60 10.76 11.36
C SER A 44 36.34 9.78 12.50
N ASP A 45 35.30 10.05 13.27
CA ASP A 45 34.82 9.13 14.32
C ASP A 45 34.51 7.73 13.73
N GLN A 46 34.73 6.69 14.54
CA GLN A 46 34.55 5.30 14.11
C GLN A 46 33.08 4.86 14.05
N THR A 47 32.19 5.64 14.63
CA THR A 47 30.80 5.21 14.86
C THR A 47 29.75 6.16 14.30
N SER A 48 29.96 7.49 14.40
CA SER A 48 28.90 8.47 14.15
C SER A 48 29.45 9.78 13.61
N PHE A 49 28.81 10.29 12.55
CA PHE A 49 29.06 11.64 12.03
C PHE A 49 28.73 12.73 13.07
N LYS A 50 27.70 12.48 13.88
CA LYS A 50 27.28 13.41 14.95
C LYS A 50 28.43 13.74 15.90
N THR A 51 29.26 12.75 16.25
CA THR A 51 30.42 12.95 17.12
C THR A 51 31.38 13.97 16.51
N ASP A 52 31.70 13.85 15.24
CA ASP A 52 32.55 14.80 14.54
C ASP A 52 31.91 16.17 14.34
N LEU A 53 30.59 16.19 14.08
CA LEU A 53 29.84 17.42 13.88
C LEU A 53 29.78 18.28 15.17
N THR A 54 29.67 17.64 16.33
CA THR A 54 29.55 18.32 17.64
C THR A 54 30.89 18.52 18.33
N ALA A 55 32.01 18.11 17.72
CA ALA A 55 33.35 18.26 18.27
C ALA A 55 33.72 19.74 18.42
N SER A 56 34.61 20.02 19.39
CA SER A 56 35.20 21.36 19.58
C SER A 56 36.72 21.25 19.34
N PRO A 57 37.32 22.03 18.42
CA PRO A 57 36.67 22.92 17.45
C PRO A 57 35.84 22.14 16.43
N GLY A 58 34.85 22.81 15.85
CA GLY A 58 33.97 22.17 14.83
C GLY A 58 34.76 21.65 13.66
N LYS A 59 34.61 20.35 13.35
CA LYS A 59 35.32 19.70 12.25
C LYS A 59 34.61 19.89 10.91
N TRP A 60 33.31 20.07 10.93
CA TRP A 60 32.44 20.13 9.75
C TRP A 60 31.58 21.40 9.75
N LEU A 61 31.41 21.98 8.58
CA LEU A 61 30.47 23.08 8.33
C LEU A 61 29.40 22.58 7.36
N LEU A 62 28.14 22.84 7.69
CA LEU A 62 27.05 22.59 6.77
C LEU A 62 27.22 23.41 5.50
N ASN A 63 27.26 22.77 4.34
CA ASN A 63 27.40 23.38 3.02
C ASN A 63 26.06 23.54 2.33
N ALA A 64 25.26 22.46 2.29
CA ALA A 64 23.93 22.49 1.72
C ALA A 64 23.03 21.48 2.40
N GLU A 65 21.76 21.85 2.55
CA GLU A 65 20.70 20.97 3.02
C GLU A 65 20.00 20.30 1.82
N GLY A 66 19.62 19.06 2.01
CA GLY A 66 18.84 18.29 1.05
C GLY A 66 18.23 17.10 1.73
N TYR A 67 17.58 16.24 0.96
CA TYR A 67 16.97 15.01 1.46
C TYR A 67 17.60 13.79 0.80
N ALA A 68 17.74 12.68 1.54
CA ALA A 68 18.17 11.40 1.01
C ALA A 68 17.08 10.35 1.23
N TRP A 69 16.54 9.80 0.15
CA TRP A 69 15.56 8.72 0.22
C TRP A 69 16.21 7.40 0.57
N LYS A 70 15.71 6.73 1.64
CA LYS A 70 16.22 5.45 2.16
C LYS A 70 15.29 4.26 1.92
N GLY A 71 14.17 4.47 1.23
CA GLY A 71 13.18 3.41 1.04
C GLY A 71 12.31 3.19 2.28
N ASN A 72 11.94 1.92 2.54
CA ASN A 72 11.20 1.56 3.74
C ASN A 72 12.12 1.52 4.97
N TRP A 73 11.56 1.90 6.13
CA TRP A 73 12.27 1.78 7.41
C TRP A 73 12.74 0.36 7.66
N GLN A 74 13.93 0.23 8.20
CA GLN A 74 14.54 -1.05 8.57
C GLN A 74 15.10 -0.98 9.99
N VAL A 75 15.14 -2.14 10.66
CA VAL A 75 15.77 -2.29 11.98
C VAL A 75 17.28 -2.21 11.89
N ASN A 76 17.94 -1.74 12.96
CA ASN A 76 19.40 -1.66 13.08
C ASN A 76 20.10 -0.90 11.94
N VAL A 77 19.42 0.05 11.33
CA VAL A 77 19.99 0.94 10.32
C VAL A 77 20.28 2.30 10.92
N ARG A 78 21.45 2.84 10.62
CA ARG A 78 21.79 4.22 11.00
C ARG A 78 21.15 5.20 10.02
N TYR A 79 20.28 6.03 10.53
CA TYR A 79 19.66 7.12 9.80
C TYR A 79 20.32 8.44 10.17
N ALA A 80 20.72 9.21 9.18
CA ALA A 80 21.34 10.51 9.33
C ALA A 80 20.30 11.65 9.20
N ILE A 81 20.68 12.86 9.60
CA ILE A 81 19.82 14.05 9.48
C ILE A 81 19.38 14.24 8.03
N ASN A 82 18.08 14.56 7.84
CA ASN A 82 17.43 14.71 6.56
C ASN A 82 17.35 13.44 5.69
N ASP A 83 17.60 12.25 6.25
CA ASP A 83 17.14 11.03 5.62
C ASP A 83 15.61 10.98 5.62
N LEU A 84 15.03 10.53 4.50
CA LEU A 84 13.60 10.25 4.37
C LEU A 84 13.41 8.75 4.24
N PHE A 85 12.49 8.20 5.01
CA PHE A 85 12.08 6.80 4.88
C PHE A 85 10.55 6.66 5.02
N LYS A 86 10.00 5.60 4.47
CA LYS A 86 8.58 5.27 4.60
C LYS A 86 8.37 4.25 5.71
N TYR A 87 7.41 4.52 6.59
CA TYR A 87 6.92 3.57 7.58
C TYR A 87 5.40 3.71 7.73
N ASN A 88 4.68 2.62 7.50
CA ASN A 88 3.21 2.57 7.66
C ASN A 88 2.47 3.70 6.90
N GLY A 89 2.76 3.89 5.61
CA GLY A 89 2.09 4.91 4.81
C GLY A 89 2.57 6.35 5.06
N VAL A 90 3.40 6.58 6.08
CA VAL A 90 3.95 7.90 6.40
C VAL A 90 5.41 7.97 5.97
N ILE A 91 5.77 9.05 5.31
CA ILE A 91 7.17 9.40 5.05
C ILE A 91 7.64 10.21 6.25
N TYR A 92 8.72 9.77 6.87
CA TYR A 92 9.36 10.44 8.00
C TYR A 92 10.66 11.08 7.55
N ARG A 93 10.91 12.28 8.06
CA ARG A 93 12.19 12.97 8.00
C ARG A 93 12.94 12.76 9.31
N VAL A 94 14.20 12.42 9.23
CA VAL A 94 15.09 12.28 10.38
C VAL A 94 15.58 13.66 10.82
N LEU A 95 15.32 14.01 12.07
CA LEU A 95 15.75 15.27 12.69
C LEU A 95 17.08 15.11 13.42
N GLU A 96 17.35 13.92 13.94
CA GLU A 96 18.56 13.61 14.71
C GLU A 96 19.12 12.26 14.27
N GLU A 97 20.43 12.20 14.00
CA GLU A 97 21.11 10.96 13.66
C GLU A 97 20.95 9.92 14.78
N HIS A 98 20.51 8.73 14.41
CA HIS A 98 20.30 7.63 15.35
C HIS A 98 20.44 6.27 14.66
N LEU A 99 20.65 5.24 15.46
CA LEU A 99 20.48 3.86 15.07
C LEU A 99 19.01 3.47 15.32
N SER A 100 18.33 2.97 14.31
CA SER A 100 16.93 2.55 14.44
C SER A 100 16.79 1.36 15.40
N ASN A 101 15.61 1.25 16.00
CA ASN A 101 15.27 0.18 16.90
C ASN A 101 15.54 -1.20 16.28
N SER A 102 16.05 -2.14 17.09
CA SER A 102 16.30 -3.53 16.69
C SER A 102 15.03 -4.39 16.61
N ASN A 103 13.93 -3.93 17.21
CA ASN A 103 12.66 -4.66 17.27
C ASN A 103 11.67 -4.16 16.21
N ALA A 104 11.42 -5.00 15.18
CA ALA A 104 10.48 -4.70 14.12
C ALA A 104 9.01 -4.55 14.59
N THR A 105 8.64 -5.21 15.70
CA THR A 105 7.28 -5.13 16.25
C THR A 105 7.02 -3.77 16.90
N THR A 106 8.01 -3.22 17.60
CA THR A 106 7.94 -1.88 18.18
C THR A 106 8.08 -0.80 17.11
N GLY A 107 8.74 -1.14 16.00
CA GLY A 107 8.95 -0.23 14.87
C GLY A 107 9.64 1.06 15.27
N ILE A 108 9.11 2.19 14.81
CA ILE A 108 9.68 3.52 15.05
C ILE A 108 9.27 4.15 16.40
N SER A 109 8.47 3.46 17.22
CA SER A 109 7.86 4.06 18.44
C SER A 109 8.90 4.68 19.39
N ASN A 110 10.06 4.04 19.53
CA ASN A 110 11.14 4.54 20.39
C ASN A 110 11.94 5.69 19.74
N ASP A 111 11.79 5.90 18.45
CA ASP A 111 12.55 6.89 17.69
C ASP A 111 11.71 8.13 17.34
N LEU A 112 10.41 8.16 17.68
CA LEU A 112 9.48 9.23 17.29
C LEU A 112 9.95 10.63 17.65
N GLY A 113 10.65 10.80 18.79
CA GLY A 113 11.21 12.09 19.20
C GLY A 113 12.32 12.62 18.28
N LYS A 114 12.89 11.75 17.42
CA LYS A 114 13.97 12.08 16.46
C LYS A 114 13.45 12.22 15.04
N LEU A 115 12.13 12.05 14.85
CA LEU A 115 11.48 11.97 13.56
C LEU A 115 10.41 13.05 13.42
N GLN A 116 10.22 13.50 12.20
CA GLN A 116 9.12 14.37 11.81
C GLN A 116 8.32 13.68 10.72
N ALA A 117 7.00 13.58 10.90
CA ALA A 117 6.13 13.18 9.82
C ALA A 117 6.20 14.23 8.71
N TYR A 118 6.64 13.83 7.52
CA TYR A 118 6.89 14.72 6.38
C TYR A 118 5.73 14.71 5.39
N ALA A 119 5.25 13.51 5.05
CA ALA A 119 4.10 13.33 4.17
C ALA A 119 3.38 12.02 4.50
N LYS A 120 2.06 12.01 4.32
CA LYS A 120 1.25 10.79 4.35
C LYS A 120 1.03 10.29 2.94
N THR A 121 1.17 9.00 2.72
CA THR A 121 0.89 8.35 1.44
C THR A 121 0.06 7.12 1.70
N PRO A 122 -1.03 6.90 0.94
CA PRO A 122 -1.76 5.64 1.00
C PRO A 122 -0.81 4.47 0.75
N ASN A 123 -0.96 3.39 1.50
CA ASN A 123 -0.17 2.19 1.34
C ASN A 123 -1.01 1.13 0.64
N TRP A 124 -0.79 0.90 -0.65
CA TRP A 124 -1.54 -0.07 -1.44
C TRP A 124 -1.16 -1.50 -1.03
N ARG A 125 -2.17 -2.28 -0.56
CA ARG A 125 -2.01 -3.66 -0.08
C ARG A 125 -2.62 -4.71 -1.01
N ILE A 126 -3.11 -4.28 -2.17
CA ILE A 126 -3.80 -5.11 -3.17
C ILE A 126 -5.18 -5.53 -2.63
N ASP A 127 -5.47 -6.83 -2.51
CA ASP A 127 -6.75 -7.33 -2.05
C ASP A 127 -6.79 -7.45 -0.52
N TRP A 128 -7.97 -7.22 0.06
CA TRP A 128 -8.21 -7.52 1.45
C TRP A 128 -8.08 -9.03 1.70
N THR A 129 -7.41 -9.41 2.79
CA THR A 129 -7.25 -10.80 3.20
C THR A 129 -7.63 -10.98 4.67
N PRO A 130 -8.24 -12.15 5.05
CA PRO A 130 -8.57 -12.43 6.43
C PRO A 130 -7.32 -12.63 7.30
N ALA A 131 -7.47 -12.49 8.62
CA ALA A 131 -6.41 -12.68 9.62
C ALA A 131 -5.14 -11.87 9.35
N THR A 132 -5.25 -10.75 8.64
CA THR A 132 -4.13 -9.91 8.24
C THR A 132 -4.11 -8.62 9.05
N ARG A 133 -2.93 -8.23 9.51
CA ARG A 133 -2.77 -6.95 10.21
C ARG A 133 -2.74 -5.81 9.21
N TYR A 134 -3.71 -4.92 9.35
CA TYR A 134 -3.79 -3.66 8.61
C TYR A 134 -3.45 -2.49 9.52
N ARG A 135 -2.84 -1.47 8.93
CA ARG A 135 -2.41 -0.25 9.60
C ARG A 135 -3.13 0.95 9.03
N ILE A 136 -3.16 2.02 9.76
CA ILE A 136 -3.72 3.29 9.30
C ILE A 136 -3.12 3.64 7.93
N ASP A 137 -3.96 4.13 7.01
CA ASP A 137 -3.64 4.49 5.63
C ASP A 137 -3.29 3.28 4.71
N ASP A 138 -3.42 2.02 5.17
CA ASP A 138 -3.43 0.87 4.25
C ASP A 138 -4.69 0.94 3.37
N VAL A 139 -4.51 0.78 2.06
CA VAL A 139 -5.61 0.74 1.09
C VAL A 139 -5.70 -0.66 0.50
N VAL A 140 -6.89 -1.21 0.53
CA VAL A 140 -7.20 -2.56 0.02
C VAL A 140 -8.36 -2.51 -0.96
N LYS A 141 -8.38 -3.45 -1.90
CA LYS A 141 -9.55 -3.76 -2.71
C LYS A 141 -10.34 -4.87 -2.05
N TYR A 142 -11.65 -4.69 -1.93
CA TYR A 142 -12.58 -5.72 -1.52
C TYR A 142 -13.87 -5.60 -2.35
N GLY A 143 -14.12 -6.59 -3.21
CA GLY A 143 -15.11 -6.46 -4.27
C GLY A 143 -14.78 -5.34 -5.24
N GLY A 144 -15.77 -4.56 -5.64
CA GLY A 144 -15.60 -3.37 -6.48
C GLY A 144 -15.17 -2.10 -5.73
N ILE A 145 -14.84 -2.20 -4.45
CA ILE A 145 -14.61 -1.04 -3.59
C ILE A 145 -13.18 -1.00 -3.09
N LEU A 146 -12.58 0.21 -3.10
CA LEU A 146 -11.32 0.50 -2.44
C LEU A 146 -11.60 1.06 -1.05
N TYR A 147 -10.99 0.44 -0.04
CA TYR A 147 -11.11 0.82 1.36
C TYR A 147 -9.78 1.29 1.91
N GLN A 148 -9.79 2.35 2.72
CA GLN A 148 -8.65 2.83 3.49
C GLN A 148 -8.85 2.49 4.96
N CYS A 149 -7.83 1.91 5.58
CA CYS A 149 -7.83 1.59 7.00
C CYS A 149 -7.74 2.87 7.85
N LEU A 150 -8.72 3.07 8.72
CA LEU A 150 -8.79 4.19 9.65
C LEU A 150 -8.15 3.89 11.01
N GLU A 151 -8.18 2.62 11.42
CA GLU A 151 -7.69 2.16 12.71
C GLU A 151 -6.88 0.87 12.54
N GLU A 152 -5.69 0.82 13.14
CA GLU A 152 -4.83 -0.35 13.09
C GLU A 152 -5.49 -1.55 13.77
N HIS A 153 -5.64 -2.66 13.03
CA HIS A 153 -6.29 -3.86 13.52
C HIS A 153 -5.84 -5.11 12.77
N THR A 154 -6.18 -6.27 13.30
CA THR A 154 -6.11 -7.54 12.57
C THR A 154 -7.51 -7.83 12.03
N SER A 155 -7.62 -8.04 10.72
CA SER A 155 -8.89 -8.33 10.07
C SER A 155 -9.50 -9.63 10.57
N SER A 156 -10.83 -9.72 10.46
CA SER A 156 -11.60 -10.90 10.83
C SER A 156 -11.10 -12.15 10.11
N THR A 157 -11.18 -13.30 10.80
CA THR A 157 -10.86 -14.62 10.25
C THR A 157 -12.07 -15.27 9.58
N THR A 158 -13.25 -14.67 9.72
CA THR A 158 -14.50 -15.28 9.28
C THR A 158 -14.82 -15.03 7.82
N VAL A 159 -15.69 -15.86 7.26
CA VAL A 159 -16.17 -15.79 5.86
C VAL A 159 -16.97 -14.51 5.58
N ALA A 160 -17.39 -13.77 6.60
CA ALA A 160 -18.14 -12.52 6.45
C ALA A 160 -17.27 -11.37 5.91
N GLY A 161 -15.96 -11.56 5.91
CA GLY A 161 -15.04 -10.64 5.25
C GLY A 161 -14.91 -9.28 5.93
N LEU A 162 -14.60 -8.26 5.13
CA LEU A 162 -14.38 -6.88 5.59
C LEU A 162 -15.64 -6.29 6.25
N GLU A 163 -16.83 -6.77 5.92
CA GLU A 163 -18.09 -6.28 6.51
C GLU A 163 -18.11 -6.36 8.05
N GLN A 164 -17.36 -7.29 8.65
CA GLN A 164 -17.27 -7.39 10.12
C GLN A 164 -16.42 -6.28 10.75
N ASP A 165 -15.46 -5.77 9.99
CA ASP A 165 -14.55 -4.72 10.45
C ASP A 165 -14.88 -3.36 9.82
N GLN A 166 -16.08 -3.21 9.21
CA GLN A 166 -16.44 -2.07 8.37
C GLN A 166 -16.26 -0.72 9.05
N SER A 167 -16.46 -0.63 10.36
CA SER A 167 -16.28 0.63 11.12
C SER A 167 -14.84 1.13 11.13
N ARG A 168 -13.87 0.26 10.79
CA ARG A 168 -12.43 0.58 10.75
C ARG A 168 -11.93 0.95 9.37
N TRP A 169 -12.84 1.01 8.40
CA TRP A 169 -12.53 1.27 7.01
C TRP A 169 -13.32 2.46 6.48
N ASP A 170 -12.69 3.29 5.69
CA ASP A 170 -13.35 4.33 4.89
C ASP A 170 -13.33 3.94 3.42
N ILE A 171 -14.34 4.38 2.67
CA ILE A 171 -14.45 4.11 1.24
C ILE A 171 -13.72 5.20 0.47
N VAL A 172 -12.66 4.81 -0.22
CA VAL A 172 -11.88 5.72 -1.08
C VAL A 172 -12.47 5.84 -2.48
N ALA A 173 -12.87 4.71 -3.05
CA ALA A 173 -13.47 4.69 -4.38
C ALA A 173 -14.38 3.47 -4.54
N ARG A 174 -15.37 3.59 -5.43
CA ARG A 174 -16.29 2.53 -5.81
C ARG A 174 -16.17 2.24 -7.30
N SER A 175 -16.15 0.97 -7.67
CA SER A 175 -16.31 0.50 -9.02
C SER A 175 -17.00 -0.85 -8.98
N ASP A 176 -17.56 -1.28 -10.10
CA ASP A 176 -18.11 -2.61 -10.21
C ASP A 176 -16.97 -3.64 -10.43
N ASP A 177 -17.08 -4.84 -9.86
CA ASP A 177 -16.12 -5.92 -10.03
C ASP A 177 -16.75 -7.09 -10.83
N TRP A 178 -16.32 -7.26 -12.07
CA TRP A 178 -16.86 -8.29 -12.95
C TRP A 178 -16.42 -9.69 -12.53
N LYS A 179 -17.38 -10.54 -12.11
CA LYS A 179 -17.16 -11.93 -11.66
C LYS A 179 -17.56 -12.99 -12.69
N SER A 180 -17.91 -12.60 -13.92
CA SER A 180 -18.36 -13.51 -14.96
C SER A 180 -19.78 -14.07 -14.70
N ASN A 181 -20.01 -15.35 -14.89
CA ASN A 181 -21.31 -15.96 -14.65
C ASN A 181 -21.52 -16.22 -13.15
N TRP A 182 -22.76 -16.05 -12.69
CA TRP A 182 -23.13 -16.46 -11.34
C TRP A 182 -22.89 -17.96 -11.15
N THR A 183 -22.34 -18.34 -10.00
CA THR A 183 -22.05 -19.71 -9.61
C THR A 183 -22.57 -19.99 -8.19
N VAL A 184 -22.88 -21.27 -7.93
CA VAL A 184 -23.34 -21.74 -6.61
C VAL A 184 -22.21 -21.70 -5.59
N SER A 185 -22.56 -21.62 -4.30
CA SER A 185 -21.62 -21.71 -3.16
C SER A 185 -20.43 -20.75 -3.26
N THR A 186 -20.63 -19.62 -3.95
CA THR A 186 -19.59 -18.63 -4.19
C THR A 186 -19.84 -17.40 -3.32
N ARG A 187 -18.78 -16.90 -2.69
CA ARG A 187 -18.85 -15.64 -1.94
C ARG A 187 -18.90 -14.49 -2.91
N TYR A 188 -19.97 -13.72 -2.84
CA TYR A 188 -20.10 -12.44 -3.51
C TYR A 188 -20.10 -11.31 -2.49
N VAL A 189 -19.47 -10.20 -2.86
CA VAL A 189 -19.42 -8.99 -2.03
C VAL A 189 -20.14 -7.85 -2.72
N LYS A 190 -20.41 -6.79 -1.98
CA LYS A 190 -21.10 -5.61 -2.52
C LYS A 190 -20.37 -5.06 -3.75
N ASP A 191 -21.14 -4.67 -4.75
CA ASP A 191 -20.71 -4.15 -6.06
C ASP A 191 -20.02 -5.19 -6.98
N ASP A 192 -20.07 -6.52 -6.65
CA ASP A 192 -19.75 -7.55 -7.60
C ASP A 192 -20.83 -7.62 -8.69
N LEU A 193 -20.41 -7.71 -9.96
CA LEU A 193 -21.27 -7.91 -11.11
C LEU A 193 -21.21 -9.35 -11.60
N VAL A 194 -22.36 -9.95 -11.83
CA VAL A 194 -22.50 -11.29 -12.39
C VAL A 194 -23.51 -11.31 -13.51
N ARG A 195 -23.30 -12.22 -14.47
CA ARG A 195 -24.31 -12.55 -15.45
C ARG A 195 -25.04 -13.82 -15.01
N TYR A 196 -26.38 -13.78 -15.01
CA TYR A 196 -27.20 -14.93 -14.80
C TYR A 196 -28.30 -14.97 -15.87
N GLY A 197 -28.27 -15.97 -16.74
CA GLY A 197 -29.11 -15.99 -17.94
C GLY A 197 -28.69 -14.90 -18.93
N ALA A 198 -29.63 -14.08 -19.33
CA ALA A 198 -29.42 -12.92 -20.20
C ALA A 198 -29.17 -11.62 -19.39
N THR A 199 -29.37 -11.65 -18.08
CA THR A 199 -29.44 -10.46 -17.24
C THR A 199 -28.13 -10.28 -16.48
N LEU A 200 -27.72 -9.01 -16.32
CA LEU A 200 -26.60 -8.59 -15.51
C LEU A 200 -27.13 -8.12 -14.15
N TYR A 201 -26.57 -8.67 -13.09
CA TYR A 201 -26.91 -8.35 -11.70
C TYR A 201 -25.72 -7.78 -10.95
N ARG A 202 -26.01 -6.84 -10.02
CA ARG A 202 -25.05 -6.30 -9.05
C ARG A 202 -25.40 -6.81 -7.67
N CYS A 203 -24.40 -7.31 -6.95
CA CYS A 203 -24.56 -7.66 -5.54
C CYS A 203 -24.75 -6.41 -4.69
N ASN A 204 -25.87 -6.29 -3.99
CA ASN A 204 -26.14 -5.16 -3.08
C ASN A 204 -25.77 -5.47 -1.63
N THR A 205 -25.72 -6.76 -1.27
CA THR A 205 -25.40 -7.24 0.07
C THR A 205 -24.50 -8.46 -0.01
N GLY A 206 -23.31 -8.40 0.63
CA GLY A 206 -22.36 -9.49 0.64
C GLY A 206 -22.94 -10.78 1.23
N HIS A 207 -22.84 -11.89 0.47
CA HIS A 207 -23.37 -13.20 0.86
C HIS A 207 -22.65 -14.35 0.15
N THR A 208 -22.86 -15.56 0.61
CA THR A 208 -22.53 -16.77 -0.15
C THR A 208 -23.77 -17.23 -0.90
N SER A 209 -23.65 -17.40 -2.21
CA SER A 209 -24.75 -17.82 -3.06
C SER A 209 -25.27 -19.21 -2.70
N ALA A 210 -26.51 -19.48 -3.10
CA ALA A 210 -27.16 -20.76 -2.86
C ALA A 210 -26.32 -21.97 -3.30
N THR A 211 -26.50 -23.08 -2.62
CA THR A 211 -25.76 -24.33 -2.87
C THR A 211 -26.34 -25.15 -4.02
N THR A 212 -27.55 -24.83 -4.48
CA THR A 212 -28.23 -25.56 -5.52
C THR A 212 -28.42 -24.73 -6.80
N THR A 213 -28.21 -25.34 -7.94
CA THR A 213 -28.46 -24.73 -9.26
C THR A 213 -29.96 -24.71 -9.61
N ILE A 214 -30.81 -25.50 -8.91
CA ILE A 214 -32.24 -25.69 -9.25
C ILE A 214 -33.03 -24.39 -9.12
N LEU A 215 -32.78 -23.62 -8.07
CA LEU A 215 -33.43 -22.32 -7.86
C LEU A 215 -32.54 -21.13 -8.26
N GLY A 216 -31.22 -21.38 -8.43
CA GLY A 216 -30.27 -20.40 -8.94
C GLY A 216 -30.22 -19.12 -8.13
N LEU A 217 -29.92 -17.99 -8.79
CA LEU A 217 -29.83 -16.66 -8.22
C LEU A 217 -31.15 -16.20 -7.58
N GLU A 218 -32.31 -16.74 -8.02
CA GLU A 218 -33.61 -16.37 -7.51
C GLU A 218 -33.78 -16.65 -6.01
N GLN A 219 -33.01 -17.59 -5.44
CA GLN A 219 -32.99 -17.84 -3.99
C GLN A 219 -32.44 -16.66 -3.18
N ASP A 220 -31.52 -15.93 -3.80
CA ASP A 220 -30.82 -14.82 -3.17
C ASP A 220 -31.26 -13.48 -3.79
N SER A 221 -32.43 -13.44 -4.47
CA SER A 221 -32.86 -12.29 -5.29
C SER A 221 -32.85 -10.96 -4.54
N ALA A 222 -33.16 -10.96 -3.24
CA ALA A 222 -33.14 -9.74 -2.42
C ALA A 222 -31.72 -9.15 -2.24
N LYS A 223 -30.69 -9.91 -2.60
CA LYS A 223 -29.27 -9.49 -2.48
C LYS A 223 -28.68 -9.02 -3.80
N TRP A 224 -29.50 -8.97 -4.83
CA TRP A 224 -29.10 -8.61 -6.17
C TRP A 224 -29.98 -7.50 -6.74
N ASP A 225 -29.36 -6.52 -7.36
CA ASP A 225 -30.02 -5.50 -8.17
C ASP A 225 -29.83 -5.81 -9.63
N THR A 226 -30.89 -5.72 -10.43
CA THR A 226 -30.79 -5.84 -11.88
C THR A 226 -30.13 -4.59 -12.45
N VAL A 227 -29.04 -4.76 -13.18
CA VAL A 227 -28.30 -3.66 -13.83
C VAL A 227 -28.70 -3.51 -15.29
N LEU A 228 -28.80 -4.64 -16.01
CA LEU A 228 -29.15 -4.67 -17.42
C LEU A 228 -29.92 -5.96 -17.73
N GLU A 229 -31.10 -5.82 -18.32
CA GLU A 229 -31.84 -6.95 -18.86
C GLU A 229 -31.46 -7.16 -20.31
N GLY A 230 -31.14 -8.40 -20.63
CA GLY A 230 -30.83 -8.81 -21.99
C GLY A 230 -31.73 -9.95 -22.42
N ILE A 231 -31.57 -10.42 -23.66
CA ILE A 231 -32.28 -11.55 -24.23
C ILE A 231 -31.29 -12.58 -24.77
N VAL A 232 -31.60 -13.87 -24.60
CA VAL A 232 -30.82 -14.99 -25.14
C VAL A 232 -31.75 -15.98 -25.84
N TYR A 233 -31.52 -16.22 -27.13
CA TYR A 233 -32.26 -17.25 -27.86
C TYR A 233 -31.78 -18.64 -27.44
N LYS A 234 -32.70 -19.50 -26.97
CA LYS A 234 -32.44 -20.85 -26.45
C LYS A 234 -32.82 -21.96 -27.43
N GLY A 235 -33.19 -21.60 -28.62
CA GLY A 235 -33.66 -22.58 -29.59
C GLY A 235 -35.14 -22.94 -29.42
N GLU A 236 -35.52 -24.17 -29.75
CA GLU A 236 -36.89 -24.64 -29.58
C GLU A 236 -37.21 -24.90 -28.12
N TRP A 237 -38.46 -24.57 -27.71
CA TRP A 237 -38.94 -24.86 -26.38
C TRP A 237 -38.91 -26.35 -26.09
N GLN A 238 -38.28 -26.70 -24.96
CA GLN A 238 -38.23 -28.08 -24.47
C GLN A 238 -39.07 -28.18 -23.20
N GLY A 239 -40.13 -29.00 -23.24
CA GLY A 239 -40.99 -29.24 -22.09
C GLY A 239 -40.25 -29.97 -20.98
N ASN A 240 -40.68 -29.73 -19.76
CA ASN A 240 -40.14 -30.41 -18.58
C ASN A 240 -40.73 -31.82 -18.51
N LEU A 241 -40.27 -32.73 -19.39
CA LEU A 241 -40.79 -34.11 -19.47
C LEU A 241 -40.04 -35.08 -18.56
N ASP A 242 -38.90 -34.67 -18.01
CA ASP A 242 -38.11 -35.47 -17.05
C ASP A 242 -37.32 -34.57 -16.09
N SER A 243 -36.66 -35.17 -15.12
CA SER A 243 -35.83 -34.49 -14.11
C SER A 243 -34.61 -33.77 -14.67
N SER A 244 -34.35 -33.85 -15.98
CA SER A 244 -33.25 -33.18 -16.69
C SER A 244 -33.71 -31.90 -17.42
N GLY A 245 -34.92 -31.43 -17.19
CA GLY A 245 -35.55 -30.31 -17.89
C GLY A 245 -34.67 -29.03 -17.90
N ILE A 246 -34.69 -28.38 -19.07
CA ILE A 246 -33.99 -27.09 -19.23
C ILE A 246 -34.71 -26.05 -18.38
N ARG A 247 -33.94 -25.39 -17.47
CA ARG A 247 -34.45 -24.26 -16.75
C ARG A 247 -34.32 -22.99 -17.58
N TYR A 248 -35.44 -22.37 -17.87
CA TYR A 248 -35.48 -21.06 -18.50
C TYR A 248 -35.37 -19.95 -17.47
N LYS A 249 -34.68 -18.88 -17.84
CA LYS A 249 -34.40 -17.73 -17.01
C LYS A 249 -35.02 -16.48 -17.63
N VAL A 250 -35.17 -15.43 -16.84
CA VAL A 250 -35.60 -14.11 -17.33
C VAL A 250 -34.74 -13.69 -18.52
N GLY A 251 -35.38 -13.24 -19.61
CA GLY A 251 -34.71 -12.85 -20.83
C GLY A 251 -34.42 -14.01 -21.82
N ASP A 252 -34.70 -15.28 -21.48
CA ASP A 252 -34.61 -16.38 -22.43
C ASP A 252 -35.78 -16.32 -23.42
N ILE A 253 -35.46 -16.42 -24.71
CA ILE A 253 -36.43 -16.52 -25.82
C ILE A 253 -36.35 -17.91 -26.39
N VAL A 254 -37.49 -18.54 -26.58
CA VAL A 254 -37.62 -19.86 -27.19
C VAL A 254 -38.59 -19.82 -28.38
N LYS A 255 -38.34 -20.66 -29.36
CA LYS A 255 -39.30 -20.93 -30.42
C LYS A 255 -40.25 -22.06 -29.98
N TYR A 256 -41.54 -21.86 -30.14
CA TYR A 256 -42.54 -22.87 -29.86
C TYR A 256 -43.46 -23.08 -31.07
N GLY A 257 -43.52 -24.30 -31.52
CA GLY A 257 -44.35 -24.68 -32.65
C GLY A 257 -43.73 -24.43 -34.03
N PRO A 258 -44.36 -24.96 -35.10
CA PRO A 258 -43.90 -24.73 -36.47
C PRO A 258 -44.19 -23.30 -36.89
N THR A 259 -43.22 -22.66 -37.51
CA THR A 259 -43.39 -21.39 -38.24
C THR A 259 -43.70 -21.68 -39.66
#